data_57a5677308b6a7e000e592547a2994da
#
_entry.id   57a5677308b6a7e000e592547a2994da
#
_cell.length_a   1.000
_cell.length_b   1.000
_cell.length_c   1.000
_cell.angle_alpha   90.00
_cell.angle_beta   90.00
_cell.angle_gamma   90.00
#
_symmetry.space_group_name_H-M   'P 1'
#
loop_
_entity.id
_entity.type
_entity.pdbx_description
1 polymer ?
#
loop_
_entity_poly.entity_id
_entity_poly.type
_entity_poly.pdbx_seq_one_letter_code
_entity_poly.pdbx_strand_id
1 'polypeptide(L)'
;MRGVRGVRAGALLVGLALAAAACGGGNDNGTGTGSGGNGNGGGSGSAGGGGSTETKKVGVVYDIGGRGDQSFNDSAAAGLEAAKKELGSKLEVKELEPNADGSNRKELMDSLADDGYGLIIGVGFLFSEDIAKSAKESTDTTFAVVDGFDTLCTQPNSNLICLGFKEQEGSFLVGAAAALKTKTNTVGFVGGLEGDLIKKFQAGYEAGVKYEAGQKGKKIKVLVDYAGNTPEAFRNPAKGKELALKQIGQGADVIYHASGGTGAGVIAACASKSKYAIGVDSDQSLTASPAERKWILTSMLKRVDNAVHQTIKSYVDGTAKGGVQTFGLKEGGIDYAQNQYNKQLLGDIPTTLDQLKQQIAGGEIKVPDKPQA
;
A
#
# COMPACT_ATOMS: atom_id res chain seq x y z
N MET A 1 14.00 -10.98 58.94
CA MET A 1 13.83 -9.84 59.85
C MET A 1 13.62 -8.57 59.01
N ARG A 2 12.45 -7.96 59.21
CA ARG A 2 12.10 -6.53 59.11
C ARG A 2 12.48 -5.81 57.78
N GLY A 3 11.62 -5.10 57.09
CA GLY A 3 10.29 -4.58 57.42
C GLY A 3 9.70 -3.83 56.24
N VAL A 4 8.42 -3.88 56.21
CA VAL A 4 7.43 -3.24 55.31
C VAL A 4 7.28 -1.75 55.65
N ARG A 5 7.08 -0.89 54.61
CA ARG A 5 6.33 0.39 54.63
C ARG A 5 6.21 0.82 53.16
N GLY A 6 5.09 1.03 52.46
CA GLY A 6 3.74 1.40 52.80
C GLY A 6 3.52 2.91 52.80
N VAL A 7 3.13 3.53 51.64
CA VAL A 7 2.45 4.86 51.55
C VAL A 7 1.61 4.86 50.29
N ARG A 8 0.38 4.79 50.35
CA ARG A 8 -0.89 5.48 50.34
C ARG A 8 -1.07 6.54 49.25
N ALA A 9 -2.00 6.23 48.41
CA ALA A 9 -3.04 6.94 47.69
C ALA A 9 -3.23 8.45 47.91
N GLY A 10 -3.50 9.16 46.82
CA GLY A 10 -4.08 10.49 46.77
C GLY A 10 -4.91 10.64 45.52
N ALA A 11 -6.23 10.45 45.64
CA ALA A 11 -7.24 10.80 44.66
C ALA A 11 -7.55 12.29 44.76
N LEU A 12 -7.62 12.99 43.65
CA LEU A 12 -8.22 14.31 43.55
C LEU A 12 -9.29 14.29 42.47
N LEU A 13 -10.53 14.26 42.94
CA LEU A 13 -11.76 14.57 42.20
C LEU A 13 -11.88 16.11 42.16
N VAL A 14 -12.02 16.69 40.99
CA VAL A 14 -12.60 18.02 40.82
C VAL A 14 -13.77 17.92 39.85
N GLY A 15 -14.97 18.00 40.38
CA GLY A 15 -16.19 18.22 39.64
C GLY A 15 -16.47 19.74 39.55
N LEU A 16 -17.01 20.17 38.41
CA LEU A 16 -17.81 21.44 38.33
C LEU A 16 -18.74 21.30 37.13
N ALA A 17 -19.99 21.09 37.37
CA ALA A 17 -21.12 22.02 37.48
C ALA A 17 -21.65 22.53 36.14
N LEU A 18 -22.89 22.07 35.86
CA LEU A 18 -23.83 22.53 34.84
C LEU A 18 -24.20 24.02 35.07
N ALA A 19 -24.44 24.72 33.97
CA ALA A 19 -25.35 25.85 33.95
C ALA A 19 -26.29 25.73 32.74
N ALA A 20 -27.54 25.44 33.02
CA ALA A 20 -28.65 25.57 32.09
C ALA A 20 -29.17 27.01 32.19
N ALA A 21 -29.47 27.63 31.05
CA ALA A 21 -30.33 28.82 31.00
C ALA A 21 -31.38 28.62 29.92
N ALA A 22 -32.59 28.43 30.39
CA ALA A 22 -33.83 28.53 29.62
C ALA A 22 -34.44 29.92 29.86
N CYS A 23 -35.13 30.45 28.86
CA CYS A 23 -36.29 31.37 28.86
C CYS A 23 -36.43 31.88 27.43
N GLY A 24 -37.54 31.86 26.76
CA GLY A 24 -38.95 32.00 27.02
C GLY A 24 -39.53 32.74 25.86
N GLY A 25 -40.54 32.25 25.22
CA GLY A 25 -41.93 32.59 25.26
C GLY A 25 -42.30 33.68 24.25
N GLY A 26 -43.34 33.43 23.44
CA GLY A 26 -44.01 34.43 22.63
C GLY A 26 -44.93 33.76 21.62
N ASN A 27 -46.14 33.54 22.07
CA ASN A 27 -47.32 33.09 21.33
C ASN A 27 -48.01 34.31 20.76
N ASP A 28 -48.43 34.34 19.49
CA ASP A 28 -49.63 35.08 19.10
C ASP A 28 -50.29 34.49 17.87
N ASN A 29 -51.56 34.32 18.08
CA ASN A 29 -52.61 33.84 17.23
C ASN A 29 -53.07 34.94 16.25
N GLY A 30 -53.38 34.58 15.02
CA GLY A 30 -54.04 35.47 14.07
C GLY A 30 -54.76 34.69 12.98
N THR A 31 -56.03 34.41 13.22
CA THR A 31 -57.03 33.92 12.26
C THR A 31 -57.37 34.97 11.21
N GLY A 32 -57.43 34.56 9.92
CA GLY A 32 -57.95 35.40 8.83
C GLY A 32 -58.36 34.54 7.62
N THR A 33 -59.63 34.31 7.50
CA THR A 33 -60.35 33.74 6.37
C THR A 33 -60.41 34.70 5.19
N GLY A 34 -60.22 34.21 3.92
CA GLY A 34 -60.47 34.97 2.69
C GLY A 34 -60.37 34.13 1.42
N SER A 35 -61.49 33.92 0.84
CA SER A 35 -61.86 33.18 -0.37
C SER A 35 -61.32 33.77 -1.68
N GLY A 36 -60.96 32.92 -2.67
CA GLY A 36 -61.35 33.07 -4.06
C GLY A 36 -60.29 33.66 -5.03
N GLY A 37 -59.98 32.96 -6.09
CA GLY A 37 -59.34 33.54 -7.27
C GLY A 37 -58.60 32.56 -8.16
N ASN A 38 -59.29 32.08 -9.18
CA ASN A 38 -58.81 31.30 -10.30
C ASN A 38 -57.80 32.08 -11.15
N GLY A 39 -56.64 31.50 -11.57
CA GLY A 39 -55.69 32.12 -12.45
C GLY A 39 -54.67 31.14 -13.01
N ASN A 40 -54.94 30.71 -14.21
CA ASN A 40 -54.06 29.90 -15.09
C ASN A 40 -52.79 30.67 -15.46
N GLY A 41 -51.61 30.03 -15.41
CA GLY A 41 -50.37 30.64 -15.87
C GLY A 41 -49.16 29.75 -15.75
N GLY A 42 -48.59 29.30 -16.86
CA GLY A 42 -47.50 28.39 -17.09
C GLY A 42 -46.30 28.51 -16.14
N GLY A 43 -45.99 27.43 -15.52
CA GLY A 43 -44.81 27.26 -14.67
C GLY A 43 -43.68 26.67 -15.47
N SER A 44 -42.64 27.45 -15.65
CA SER A 44 -41.32 26.98 -16.02
C SER A 44 -40.80 26.07 -14.90
N GLY A 45 -40.79 24.79 -15.14
CA GLY A 45 -40.21 23.80 -14.24
C GLY A 45 -38.69 23.99 -14.18
N SER A 46 -38.25 24.69 -13.12
CA SER A 46 -36.84 24.64 -12.71
C SER A 46 -36.59 23.23 -12.15
N ALA A 47 -36.02 22.39 -13.01
CA ALA A 47 -35.44 21.13 -12.57
C ALA A 47 -34.23 21.45 -11.69
N GLY A 48 -34.49 21.69 -10.41
CA GLY A 48 -33.49 21.63 -9.38
C GLY A 48 -33.01 20.18 -9.28
N GLY A 49 -31.95 19.88 -10.01
CA GLY A 49 -31.17 18.68 -9.86
C GLY A 49 -30.52 18.69 -8.46
N GLY A 50 -31.30 18.35 -7.45
CA GLY A 50 -30.80 17.87 -6.18
C GLY A 50 -30.21 16.48 -6.44
N GLY A 51 -28.97 16.44 -6.89
CA GLY A 51 -28.19 15.22 -6.90
C GLY A 51 -28.15 14.73 -5.47
N SER A 52 -28.99 13.75 -5.13
CA SER A 52 -28.78 12.91 -3.98
C SER A 52 -27.40 12.30 -4.17
N THR A 53 -26.43 12.77 -3.40
CA THR A 53 -25.10 12.16 -3.36
C THR A 53 -25.27 10.84 -2.66
N GLU A 54 -25.65 9.82 -3.45
CA GLU A 54 -25.75 8.46 -2.99
C GLU A 54 -24.40 8.06 -2.43
N THR A 55 -24.37 7.62 -1.16
CA THR A 55 -23.16 7.13 -0.51
C THR A 55 -22.70 5.87 -1.22
N LYS A 56 -21.49 5.88 -1.77
CA LYS A 56 -20.90 4.73 -2.44
C LYS A 56 -20.26 3.80 -1.43
N LYS A 57 -20.51 2.51 -1.55
CA LYS A 57 -19.96 1.48 -0.66
C LYS A 57 -18.74 0.82 -1.30
N VAL A 58 -17.62 0.78 -0.56
CA VAL A 58 -16.34 0.18 -0.99
C VAL A 58 -15.88 -0.83 0.04
N GLY A 59 -15.68 -2.08 -0.39
CA GLY A 59 -15.08 -3.15 0.40
C GLY A 59 -13.59 -3.31 0.06
N VAL A 60 -12.76 -3.51 1.07
CA VAL A 60 -11.34 -3.86 0.89
C VAL A 60 -11.05 -5.14 1.65
N VAL A 61 -10.49 -6.12 0.97
CA VAL A 61 -10.03 -7.40 1.57
C VAL A 61 -8.51 -7.45 1.46
N TYR A 62 -7.84 -7.39 2.62
CA TYR A 62 -6.38 -7.37 2.68
C TYR A 62 -5.78 -8.75 2.41
N ASP A 63 -4.48 -8.79 2.07
CA ASP A 63 -3.73 -10.04 1.94
C ASP A 63 -3.39 -10.63 3.32
N ILE A 64 -2.86 -11.84 3.29
CA ILE A 64 -2.44 -12.57 4.48
C ILE A 64 -1.53 -11.71 5.37
N GLY A 65 -1.88 -11.61 6.65
CA GLY A 65 -1.20 -10.79 7.64
C GLY A 65 -1.88 -9.45 7.89
N GLY A 66 -2.78 -9.03 7.01
CA GLY A 66 -3.61 -7.83 7.22
C GLY A 66 -2.81 -6.56 7.43
N ARG A 67 -3.45 -5.58 8.07
CA ARG A 67 -2.81 -4.31 8.44
C ARG A 67 -1.74 -4.52 9.52
N GLY A 68 -0.72 -3.66 9.50
CA GLY A 68 0.41 -3.70 10.43
C GLY A 68 1.67 -4.35 9.87
N ASP A 69 1.69 -4.70 8.57
CA ASP A 69 2.86 -5.24 7.90
C ASP A 69 3.95 -4.19 7.60
N GLN A 70 3.65 -2.90 7.84
CA GLN A 70 4.50 -1.75 7.54
C GLN A 70 4.99 -1.70 6.08
N SER A 71 4.26 -2.32 5.16
CA SER A 71 4.63 -2.55 3.77
C SER A 71 3.39 -2.47 2.87
N PHE A 72 2.98 -3.60 2.30
CA PHE A 72 2.00 -3.74 1.22
C PHE A 72 0.56 -3.46 1.66
N ASN A 73 0.08 -4.15 2.70
CA ASN A 73 -1.28 -3.96 3.21
C ASN A 73 -1.47 -2.57 3.83
N ASP A 74 -0.46 -2.07 4.57
CA ASP A 74 -0.49 -0.72 5.13
C ASP A 74 -0.47 0.35 4.04
N SER A 75 0.19 0.11 2.90
CA SER A 75 0.12 1.01 1.74
C SER A 75 -1.30 1.05 1.15
N ALA A 76 -1.94 -0.11 0.97
CA ALA A 76 -3.33 -0.16 0.52
C ALA A 76 -4.28 0.57 1.48
N ALA A 77 -4.11 0.35 2.79
CA ALA A 77 -4.88 1.03 3.83
C ALA A 77 -4.67 2.54 3.80
N ALA A 78 -3.45 3.03 3.57
CA ALA A 78 -3.18 4.46 3.43
C ALA A 78 -3.94 5.09 2.25
N GLY A 79 -4.05 4.38 1.13
CA GLY A 79 -4.86 4.80 -0.02
C GLY A 79 -6.34 4.88 0.30
N LEU A 80 -6.86 3.89 1.03
CA LEU A 80 -8.24 3.90 1.52
C LEU A 80 -8.51 5.06 2.47
N GLU A 81 -7.63 5.31 3.44
CA GLU A 81 -7.77 6.43 4.38
C GLU A 81 -7.69 7.79 3.66
N ALA A 82 -6.84 7.91 2.63
CA ALA A 82 -6.80 9.11 1.79
C ALA A 82 -8.13 9.33 1.06
N ALA A 83 -8.73 8.28 0.50
CA ALA A 83 -10.05 8.35 -0.14
C ALA A 83 -11.16 8.72 0.85
N LYS A 84 -11.17 8.13 2.05
CA LYS A 84 -12.12 8.48 3.12
C LYS A 84 -12.01 9.95 3.51
N LYS A 85 -10.78 10.46 3.64
CA LYS A 85 -10.55 11.86 3.97
C LYS A 85 -11.02 12.82 2.87
N GLU A 86 -10.79 12.47 1.59
CA GLU A 86 -11.18 13.30 0.44
C GLU A 86 -12.69 13.28 0.20
N LEU A 87 -13.31 12.11 0.26
CA LEU A 87 -14.69 11.89 -0.17
C LEU A 87 -15.71 12.06 0.97
N GLY A 88 -15.27 11.93 2.23
CA GLY A 88 -16.09 12.14 3.41
C GLY A 88 -17.35 11.27 3.41
N SER A 89 -18.52 11.88 3.61
CA SER A 89 -19.81 11.19 3.68
C SER A 89 -20.29 10.54 2.37
N LYS A 90 -19.61 10.78 1.26
CA LYS A 90 -19.90 10.12 -0.03
C LYS A 90 -19.41 8.67 -0.08
N LEU A 91 -18.63 8.23 0.92
CA LEU A 91 -17.97 6.94 0.95
C LEU A 91 -18.27 6.19 2.26
N GLU A 92 -18.83 4.99 2.14
CA GLU A 92 -18.92 4.00 3.20
C GLU A 92 -17.88 2.89 2.91
N VAL A 93 -17.16 2.48 3.94
CA VAL A 93 -16.04 1.52 3.77
C VAL A 93 -16.19 0.35 4.74
N LYS A 94 -15.91 -0.86 4.24
CA LYS A 94 -15.75 -2.08 5.05
C LYS A 94 -14.40 -2.72 4.72
N GLU A 95 -13.62 -3.00 5.75
CA GLU A 95 -12.31 -3.62 5.66
C GLU A 95 -12.40 -5.04 6.23
N LEU A 96 -11.86 -6.01 5.52
CA LEU A 96 -11.87 -7.42 5.92
C LEU A 96 -10.47 -8.03 5.75
N GLU A 97 -10.22 -9.08 6.52
CA GLU A 97 -9.01 -9.89 6.43
C GLU A 97 -9.37 -11.36 6.27
N PRO A 98 -8.70 -12.10 5.38
CA PRO A 98 -8.94 -13.53 5.21
C PRO A 98 -8.39 -14.33 6.39
N ASN A 99 -8.80 -15.58 6.47
CA ASN A 99 -8.17 -16.56 7.35
C ASN A 99 -6.67 -16.63 7.09
N ALA A 100 -5.93 -17.15 8.07
CA ALA A 100 -4.48 -17.24 8.00
C ALA A 100 -3.94 -18.02 6.77
N ASP A 101 -4.72 -18.98 6.26
CA ASP A 101 -4.43 -19.74 5.05
C ASP A 101 -5.03 -19.12 3.77
N GLY A 102 -5.81 -18.05 3.92
CA GLY A 102 -6.48 -17.36 2.82
C GLY A 102 -7.63 -18.13 2.17
N SER A 103 -8.11 -19.23 2.78
CA SER A 103 -9.12 -20.12 2.19
C SER A 103 -10.47 -19.46 1.94
N ASN A 104 -10.80 -18.39 2.65
CA ASN A 104 -12.10 -17.70 2.57
C ASN A 104 -12.07 -16.39 1.77
N ARG A 105 -11.05 -16.16 0.92
CA ARG A 105 -10.95 -14.92 0.10
C ARG A 105 -12.20 -14.69 -0.73
N LYS A 106 -12.64 -15.71 -1.48
CA LYS A 106 -13.84 -15.60 -2.33
C LYS A 106 -15.09 -15.31 -1.50
N GLU A 107 -15.30 -16.04 -0.40
CA GLU A 107 -16.44 -15.87 0.50
C GLU A 107 -16.55 -14.44 1.02
N LEU A 108 -15.42 -13.83 1.43
CA LEU A 108 -15.40 -12.45 1.90
C LEU A 108 -15.80 -11.45 0.81
N MET A 109 -15.33 -11.64 -0.43
CA MET A 109 -15.67 -10.78 -1.56
C MET A 109 -17.15 -10.92 -1.95
N ASP A 110 -17.65 -12.15 -2.01
CA ASP A 110 -19.05 -12.43 -2.31
C ASP A 110 -19.98 -11.84 -1.24
N SER A 111 -19.65 -12.00 0.04
CA SER A 111 -20.40 -11.38 1.13
C SER A 111 -20.47 -9.85 1.04
N LEU A 112 -19.38 -9.20 0.60
CA LEU A 112 -19.39 -7.76 0.35
C LEU A 112 -20.29 -7.40 -0.83
N ALA A 113 -20.28 -8.18 -1.91
CA ALA A 113 -21.16 -7.96 -3.06
C ALA A 113 -22.65 -8.11 -2.66
N ASP A 114 -22.97 -9.16 -1.90
CA ASP A 114 -24.33 -9.41 -1.37
C ASP A 114 -24.81 -8.31 -0.42
N ASP A 115 -23.89 -7.70 0.36
CA ASP A 115 -24.16 -6.53 1.24
C ASP A 115 -24.26 -5.21 0.45
N GLY A 116 -24.16 -5.26 -0.90
CA GLY A 116 -24.32 -4.10 -1.79
C GLY A 116 -23.10 -3.18 -1.86
N TYR A 117 -21.90 -3.70 -1.60
CA TYR A 117 -20.65 -2.96 -1.88
C TYR A 117 -20.38 -2.97 -3.37
N GLY A 118 -20.46 -1.80 -4.00
CA GLY A 118 -20.39 -1.68 -5.45
C GLY A 118 -18.96 -1.59 -6.01
N LEU A 119 -17.95 -1.42 -5.16
CA LEU A 119 -16.53 -1.64 -5.47
C LEU A 119 -15.94 -2.54 -4.40
N ILE A 120 -15.27 -3.62 -4.84
CA ILE A 120 -14.56 -4.54 -3.94
C ILE A 120 -13.11 -4.66 -4.40
N ILE A 121 -12.17 -4.36 -3.50
CA ILE A 121 -10.74 -4.38 -3.77
C ILE A 121 -10.10 -5.55 -3.03
N GLY A 122 -9.56 -6.52 -3.77
CA GLY A 122 -8.68 -7.56 -3.24
C GLY A 122 -7.23 -7.07 -3.27
N VAL A 123 -6.57 -7.09 -2.13
CA VAL A 123 -5.19 -6.63 -2.01
C VAL A 123 -4.25 -7.83 -2.15
N GLY A 124 -3.54 -7.92 -3.28
CA GLY A 124 -2.54 -8.95 -3.53
C GLY A 124 -2.91 -9.98 -4.60
N PHE A 125 -1.89 -10.48 -5.28
CA PHE A 125 -2.03 -11.42 -6.41
C PHE A 125 -2.74 -12.74 -6.07
N LEU A 126 -2.73 -13.12 -4.79
CA LEU A 126 -3.40 -14.33 -4.31
C LEU A 126 -4.93 -14.25 -4.44
N PHE A 127 -5.50 -13.07 -4.64
CA PHE A 127 -6.93 -12.88 -4.93
C PHE A 127 -7.28 -13.12 -6.40
N SER A 128 -6.30 -13.16 -7.32
CA SER A 128 -6.54 -13.09 -8.78
C SER A 128 -7.57 -14.08 -9.29
N GLU A 129 -7.44 -15.34 -8.93
CA GLU A 129 -8.36 -16.41 -9.38
C GLU A 129 -9.76 -16.26 -8.77
N ASP A 130 -9.84 -15.94 -7.49
CA ASP A 130 -11.11 -15.86 -6.77
C ASP A 130 -11.88 -14.60 -7.15
N ILE A 131 -11.22 -13.44 -7.25
CA ILE A 131 -11.86 -12.20 -7.65
C ILE A 131 -12.38 -12.25 -9.09
N ALA A 132 -11.70 -12.99 -9.99
CA ALA A 132 -12.17 -13.19 -11.34
C ALA A 132 -13.44 -14.07 -11.41
N LYS A 133 -13.62 -14.99 -10.45
CA LYS A 133 -14.87 -15.77 -10.29
C LYS A 133 -15.98 -14.87 -9.75
N SER A 134 -15.74 -14.15 -8.65
CA SER A 134 -16.70 -13.21 -8.06
C SER A 134 -17.16 -12.15 -9.07
N ALA A 135 -16.26 -11.60 -9.88
CA ALA A 135 -16.61 -10.63 -10.92
C ALA A 135 -17.55 -11.18 -12.02
N LYS A 136 -17.45 -12.47 -12.33
CA LYS A 136 -18.37 -13.14 -13.28
C LYS A 136 -19.75 -13.41 -12.67
N GLU A 137 -19.79 -13.67 -11.36
CA GLU A 137 -21.02 -14.00 -10.64
C GLU A 137 -21.80 -12.73 -10.26
N SER A 138 -21.11 -11.62 -9.90
CA SER A 138 -21.69 -10.36 -9.46
C SER A 138 -21.41 -9.24 -10.48
N THR A 139 -22.15 -9.23 -11.59
CA THR A 139 -21.92 -8.33 -12.73
C THR A 139 -22.18 -6.86 -12.47
N ASP A 140 -22.98 -6.52 -11.46
CA ASP A 140 -23.33 -5.16 -11.07
C ASP A 140 -22.30 -4.55 -10.08
N THR A 141 -21.36 -5.37 -9.58
CA THR A 141 -20.26 -4.96 -8.70
C THR A 141 -18.98 -4.78 -9.49
N THR A 142 -18.26 -3.70 -9.24
CA THR A 142 -16.91 -3.50 -9.77
C THR A 142 -15.90 -4.17 -8.84
N PHE A 143 -15.00 -4.94 -9.39
CA PHE A 143 -13.92 -5.57 -8.66
C PHE A 143 -12.57 -4.99 -9.08
N ALA A 144 -11.64 -4.86 -8.14
CA ALA A 144 -10.27 -4.47 -8.42
C ALA A 144 -9.31 -5.38 -7.66
N VAL A 145 -8.19 -5.73 -8.27
CA VAL A 145 -7.17 -6.55 -7.63
C VAL A 145 -5.80 -5.90 -7.75
N VAL A 146 -5.17 -5.65 -6.60
CA VAL A 146 -3.79 -5.15 -6.55
C VAL A 146 -2.85 -6.32 -6.85
N ASP A 147 -1.90 -6.13 -7.75
CA ASP A 147 -1.00 -7.18 -8.27
C ASP A 147 -1.74 -8.31 -9.01
N GLY A 148 -2.93 -8.02 -9.55
CA GLY A 148 -3.71 -9.01 -10.28
C GLY A 148 -2.99 -9.52 -11.53
N PHE A 149 -3.31 -10.75 -11.92
CA PHE A 149 -2.78 -11.31 -13.17
C PHE A 149 -3.43 -10.63 -14.37
N ASP A 150 -2.64 -9.92 -15.16
CA ASP A 150 -3.10 -9.15 -16.32
C ASP A 150 -3.98 -9.98 -17.26
N THR A 151 -3.69 -11.27 -17.41
CA THR A 151 -4.43 -12.20 -18.26
C THR A 151 -5.91 -12.34 -17.87
N LEU A 152 -6.28 -12.04 -16.63
CA LEU A 152 -7.66 -12.10 -16.14
C LEU A 152 -8.45 -10.84 -16.49
N CYS A 153 -7.78 -9.74 -16.76
CA CYS A 153 -8.36 -8.42 -17.02
C CYS A 153 -8.29 -8.00 -18.49
N THR A 154 -8.12 -8.94 -19.42
CA THR A 154 -7.96 -8.66 -20.85
C THR A 154 -9.28 -8.38 -21.60
N GLN A 155 -10.42 -8.69 -20.98
CA GLN A 155 -11.73 -8.49 -21.60
C GLN A 155 -12.14 -7.01 -21.50
N PRO A 156 -12.38 -6.32 -22.64
CA PRO A 156 -12.88 -4.95 -22.62
C PRO A 156 -14.28 -4.91 -21.98
N ASN A 157 -14.54 -3.83 -21.24
CA ASN A 157 -15.82 -3.60 -20.52
C ASN A 157 -16.15 -4.64 -19.45
N SER A 158 -15.15 -5.36 -18.93
CA SER A 158 -15.35 -6.18 -17.75
C SER A 158 -15.52 -5.30 -16.50
N ASN A 159 -16.17 -5.84 -15.47
CA ASN A 159 -16.25 -5.21 -14.16
C ASN A 159 -15.02 -5.52 -13.28
N LEU A 160 -13.93 -6.03 -13.85
CA LEU A 160 -12.69 -6.38 -13.15
C LEU A 160 -11.53 -5.48 -13.61
N ILE A 161 -10.84 -4.90 -12.62
CA ILE A 161 -9.66 -4.03 -12.78
C ILE A 161 -8.44 -4.74 -12.20
N CYS A 162 -7.39 -4.93 -12.99
CA CYS A 162 -6.09 -5.40 -12.51
C CYS A 162 -5.14 -4.21 -12.35
N LEU A 163 -4.69 -3.97 -11.12
CA LEU A 163 -3.74 -2.92 -10.77
C LEU A 163 -2.33 -3.54 -10.71
N GLY A 164 -1.60 -3.45 -11.80
CA GLY A 164 -0.25 -4.01 -11.93
C GLY A 164 0.83 -2.93 -11.73
N PHE A 165 2.03 -3.36 -11.36
CA PHE A 165 3.16 -2.47 -11.15
C PHE A 165 4.39 -2.95 -11.91
N LYS A 166 5.28 -1.99 -12.24
CA LYS A 166 6.58 -2.28 -12.83
C LYS A 166 7.65 -2.31 -11.74
N GLU A 167 7.54 -3.32 -10.87
CA GLU A 167 8.38 -3.47 -9.69
C GLU A 167 9.87 -3.50 -10.03
N GLN A 168 10.22 -4.04 -11.20
CA GLN A 168 11.61 -4.07 -11.69
C GLN A 168 12.19 -2.66 -11.84
N GLU A 169 11.38 -1.65 -12.22
CA GLU A 169 11.88 -0.29 -12.42
C GLU A 169 12.38 0.34 -11.10
N GLY A 170 11.60 0.23 -10.02
CA GLY A 170 12.01 0.74 -8.70
C GLY A 170 13.11 -0.10 -8.06
N SER A 171 13.05 -1.42 -8.26
CA SER A 171 14.07 -2.33 -7.77
C SER A 171 15.42 -2.08 -8.44
N PHE A 172 15.44 -1.65 -9.71
CA PHE A 172 16.65 -1.19 -10.38
C PHE A 172 17.27 0.02 -9.67
N LEU A 173 16.46 1.02 -9.32
CA LEU A 173 16.97 2.21 -8.63
C LEU A 173 17.60 1.85 -7.29
N VAL A 174 16.93 1.01 -6.47
CA VAL A 174 17.50 0.63 -5.17
C VAL A 174 18.64 -0.37 -5.31
N GLY A 175 18.72 -1.12 -6.41
CA GLY A 175 19.89 -1.92 -6.77
C GLY A 175 21.12 -1.05 -7.08
N ALA A 176 20.93 0.03 -7.84
CA ALA A 176 21.98 1.04 -8.08
C ALA A 176 22.40 1.72 -6.75
N ALA A 177 21.45 2.04 -5.88
CA ALA A 177 21.75 2.59 -4.55
C ALA A 177 22.61 1.62 -3.72
N ALA A 178 22.29 0.32 -3.73
CA ALA A 178 23.07 -0.70 -3.05
C ALA A 178 24.49 -0.80 -3.60
N ALA A 179 24.65 -0.76 -4.92
CA ALA A 179 25.96 -0.80 -5.58
C ALA A 179 26.83 0.41 -5.25
N LEU A 180 26.23 1.59 -5.15
CA LEU A 180 26.93 2.82 -4.74
C LEU A 180 27.30 2.80 -3.26
N LYS A 181 26.49 2.16 -2.41
CA LYS A 181 26.66 2.15 -0.95
C LYS A 181 27.58 1.05 -0.44
N THR A 182 27.60 -0.11 -1.06
CA THR A 182 28.39 -1.25 -0.57
C THR A 182 29.87 -0.96 -0.48
N LYS A 183 30.50 -1.45 0.61
CA LYS A 183 31.93 -1.42 0.85
C LYS A 183 32.57 -2.80 0.69
N THR A 184 31.79 -3.87 0.78
CA THR A 184 32.25 -5.25 0.69
C THR A 184 32.15 -5.81 -0.73
N ASN A 185 31.53 -5.10 -1.67
CA ASN A 185 31.15 -5.58 -2.98
C ASN A 185 30.26 -6.85 -2.92
N THR A 186 29.48 -6.99 -1.86
CA THR A 186 28.49 -8.05 -1.69
C THR A 186 27.22 -7.44 -1.14
N VAL A 187 26.10 -7.64 -1.83
CA VAL A 187 24.77 -7.16 -1.45
C VAL A 187 23.80 -8.33 -1.43
N GLY A 188 22.66 -8.15 -0.78
CA GLY A 188 21.67 -9.22 -0.62
C GLY A 188 20.31 -8.85 -1.12
N PHE A 189 19.51 -9.87 -1.49
CA PHE A 189 18.10 -9.80 -1.77
C PHE A 189 17.38 -10.90 -0.97
N VAL A 190 16.30 -10.53 -0.28
CA VAL A 190 15.42 -11.48 0.43
C VAL A 190 14.00 -11.32 -0.12
N GLY A 191 13.57 -12.27 -0.94
CA GLY A 191 12.20 -12.37 -1.43
C GLY A 191 11.27 -13.06 -0.43
N GLY A 192 9.98 -12.79 -0.52
CA GLY A 192 8.94 -13.54 0.18
C GLY A 192 8.70 -14.91 -0.47
N LEU A 193 7.54 -15.09 -1.08
CA LEU A 193 7.19 -16.28 -1.87
C LEU A 193 7.96 -16.27 -3.19
N GLU A 194 8.64 -17.37 -3.52
CA GLU A 194 9.28 -17.51 -4.83
C GLU A 194 8.22 -17.65 -5.94
N GLY A 195 8.11 -16.65 -6.81
CA GLY A 195 7.14 -16.59 -7.89
C GLY A 195 7.43 -15.44 -8.86
N ASP A 196 6.69 -15.39 -9.97
CA ASP A 196 6.96 -14.45 -11.07
C ASP A 196 6.89 -12.98 -10.61
N LEU A 197 5.96 -12.63 -9.73
CA LEU A 197 5.85 -11.27 -9.19
C LEU A 197 7.13 -10.88 -8.42
N ILE A 198 7.56 -11.71 -7.48
CA ILE A 198 8.73 -11.37 -6.63
C ILE A 198 10.03 -11.47 -7.44
N LYS A 199 10.05 -12.26 -8.51
CA LYS A 199 11.16 -12.30 -9.47
C LYS A 199 11.34 -10.99 -10.25
N LYS A 200 10.30 -10.15 -10.43
CA LYS A 200 10.47 -8.81 -10.99
C LYS A 200 11.32 -7.92 -10.08
N PHE A 201 11.09 -7.98 -8.76
CA PHE A 201 11.90 -7.23 -7.78
C PHE A 201 13.36 -7.68 -7.81
N GLN A 202 13.60 -9.01 -7.79
CA GLN A 202 14.94 -9.58 -7.91
C GLN A 202 15.63 -9.12 -9.20
N ALA A 203 14.97 -9.27 -10.35
CA ALA A 203 15.51 -8.95 -11.66
C ALA A 203 15.93 -7.49 -11.77
N GLY A 204 15.04 -6.58 -11.34
CA GLY A 204 15.34 -5.15 -11.31
C GLY A 204 16.52 -4.84 -10.39
N TYR A 205 16.55 -5.41 -9.18
CA TYR A 205 17.64 -5.20 -8.22
C TYR A 205 18.99 -5.67 -8.77
N GLU A 206 19.06 -6.91 -9.27
CA GLU A 206 20.27 -7.46 -9.87
C GLU A 206 20.75 -6.62 -11.07
N ALA A 207 19.79 -6.17 -11.93
CA ALA A 207 20.12 -5.34 -13.08
C ALA A 207 20.66 -3.97 -12.65
N GLY A 208 20.08 -3.32 -11.63
CA GLY A 208 20.55 -2.04 -11.09
C GLY A 208 21.94 -2.16 -10.46
N VAL A 209 22.18 -3.22 -9.68
CA VAL A 209 23.50 -3.52 -9.10
C VAL A 209 24.53 -3.72 -10.21
N LYS A 210 24.22 -4.55 -11.22
CA LYS A 210 25.11 -4.83 -12.34
C LYS A 210 25.43 -3.58 -13.17
N TYR A 211 24.41 -2.77 -13.44
CA TYR A 211 24.55 -1.53 -14.20
C TYR A 211 25.54 -0.58 -13.53
N GLU A 212 25.31 -0.24 -12.26
CA GLU A 212 26.13 0.73 -11.53
C GLU A 212 27.52 0.17 -11.21
N ALA A 213 27.63 -1.11 -10.92
CA ALA A 213 28.93 -1.78 -10.78
C ALA A 213 29.77 -1.66 -12.05
N GLY A 214 29.14 -1.84 -13.21
CA GLY A 214 29.80 -1.67 -14.53
C GLY A 214 30.30 -0.25 -14.74
N GLN A 215 29.51 0.78 -14.40
CA GLN A 215 29.91 2.19 -14.49
C GLN A 215 31.14 2.51 -13.61
N LYS A 216 31.31 1.80 -12.50
CA LYS A 216 32.44 1.99 -11.56
C LYS A 216 33.60 1.01 -11.78
N GLY A 217 33.54 0.14 -12.80
CA GLY A 217 34.55 -0.91 -13.02
C GLY A 217 34.68 -1.92 -11.88
N LYS A 218 33.58 -2.15 -11.13
CA LYS A 218 33.52 -3.06 -9.99
C LYS A 218 32.82 -4.37 -10.35
N LYS A 219 33.08 -5.41 -9.57
CA LYS A 219 32.31 -6.65 -9.56
C LYS A 219 31.61 -6.73 -8.19
N ILE A 220 30.27 -6.69 -8.19
CA ILE A 220 29.48 -6.78 -6.99
C ILE A 220 28.67 -8.08 -7.04
N LYS A 221 28.78 -8.89 -5.97
CA LYS A 221 28.04 -10.13 -5.82
C LYS A 221 26.66 -9.83 -5.22
N VAL A 222 25.62 -10.40 -5.82
CA VAL A 222 24.25 -10.39 -5.26
C VAL A 222 23.96 -11.77 -4.69
N LEU A 223 23.60 -11.81 -3.41
CA LEU A 223 23.10 -13.02 -2.74
C LEU A 223 21.57 -12.98 -2.79
N VAL A 224 20.95 -14.10 -3.16
CA VAL A 224 19.50 -14.19 -3.30
C VAL A 224 18.99 -15.34 -2.44
N ASP A 225 18.00 -15.06 -1.60
CA ASP A 225 17.25 -16.06 -0.83
C ASP A 225 15.76 -15.71 -0.86
N TYR A 226 14.92 -16.73 -0.75
CA TYR A 226 13.46 -16.60 -0.59
C TYR A 226 13.04 -17.15 0.77
N ALA A 227 12.05 -16.50 1.39
CA ALA A 227 11.56 -16.90 2.72
C ALA A 227 10.76 -18.19 2.69
N GLY A 228 10.19 -18.55 1.54
CA GLY A 228 9.45 -19.79 1.38
C GLY A 228 8.75 -19.93 0.04
N ASN A 229 7.95 -20.98 -0.07
CA ASN A 229 7.13 -21.32 -1.24
C ASN A 229 5.63 -21.35 -0.94
N THR A 230 5.23 -20.82 0.20
CA THR A 230 3.84 -20.65 0.63
C THR A 230 3.60 -19.21 1.06
N PRO A 231 2.35 -18.75 1.15
CA PRO A 231 2.02 -17.37 1.51
C PRO A 231 2.56 -16.92 2.89
N GLU A 232 2.83 -17.84 3.82
CA GLU A 232 3.50 -17.57 5.10
C GLU A 232 4.86 -16.89 4.93
N ALA A 233 5.48 -17.01 3.77
CA ALA A 233 6.72 -16.33 3.42
C ALA A 233 6.63 -14.78 3.53
N PHE A 234 5.43 -14.21 3.53
CA PHE A 234 5.21 -12.77 3.70
C PHE A 234 4.97 -12.34 5.15
N ARG A 235 4.83 -13.28 6.11
CA ARG A 235 4.52 -12.95 7.52
C ARG A 235 5.42 -13.67 8.53
N ASN A 236 6.64 -13.96 8.17
CA ASN A 236 7.60 -14.68 9.02
C ASN A 236 8.88 -13.85 9.30
N PRO A 237 8.83 -12.85 10.22
CA PRO A 237 10.00 -12.03 10.55
C PRO A 237 11.19 -12.83 11.05
N ALA A 238 10.94 -13.97 11.73
CA ALA A 238 12.02 -14.85 12.20
C ALA A 238 12.82 -15.42 11.03
N LYS A 239 12.13 -15.86 9.96
CA LYS A 239 12.77 -16.33 8.72
C LYS A 239 13.51 -15.21 8.00
N GLY A 240 12.92 -14.02 7.90
CA GLY A 240 13.59 -12.85 7.35
C GLY A 240 14.90 -12.52 8.06
N LYS A 241 14.89 -12.56 9.39
CA LYS A 241 16.08 -12.36 10.22
C LYS A 241 17.15 -13.43 9.99
N GLU A 242 16.76 -14.70 9.91
CA GLU A 242 17.66 -15.83 9.62
C GLU A 242 18.38 -15.63 8.30
N LEU A 243 17.63 -15.36 7.23
CA LEU A 243 18.17 -15.18 5.87
C LEU A 243 19.11 -13.98 5.78
N ALA A 244 18.71 -12.85 6.37
CA ALA A 244 19.56 -11.67 6.38
C ALA A 244 20.86 -11.90 7.16
N LEU A 245 20.83 -12.56 8.32
CA LEU A 245 22.03 -12.92 9.07
C LEU A 245 22.94 -13.88 8.29
N LYS A 246 22.36 -14.85 7.56
CA LYS A 246 23.11 -15.73 6.64
C LYS A 246 23.85 -14.92 5.58
N GLN A 247 23.14 -13.98 4.89
CA GLN A 247 23.75 -13.15 3.86
C GLN A 247 24.82 -12.20 4.42
N ILE A 248 24.60 -11.63 5.61
CA ILE A 248 25.60 -10.81 6.31
C ILE A 248 26.84 -11.65 6.63
N GLY A 249 26.66 -12.90 7.10
CA GLY A 249 27.76 -13.84 7.32
C GLY A 249 28.55 -14.18 6.04
N GLN A 250 27.95 -14.05 4.87
CA GLN A 250 28.56 -14.20 3.55
C GLN A 250 29.17 -12.90 2.99
N GLY A 251 29.13 -11.82 3.77
CA GLY A 251 29.76 -10.54 3.46
C GLY A 251 28.80 -9.46 2.96
N ALA A 252 27.49 -9.68 2.86
CA ALA A 252 26.55 -8.64 2.47
C ALA A 252 26.54 -7.49 3.48
N ASP A 253 26.61 -6.26 3.00
CA ASP A 253 26.55 -5.05 3.83
C ASP A 253 25.36 -4.14 3.48
N VAL A 254 24.62 -4.45 2.42
CA VAL A 254 23.34 -3.86 2.04
C VAL A 254 22.40 -4.99 1.64
N ILE A 255 21.22 -5.06 2.25
CA ILE A 255 20.21 -6.10 1.94
C ILE A 255 18.89 -5.45 1.61
N TYR A 256 18.37 -5.74 0.42
CA TYR A 256 17.03 -5.38 -0.01
C TYR A 256 16.07 -6.54 0.25
N HIS A 257 14.87 -6.24 0.72
CA HIS A 257 13.82 -7.24 0.83
C HIS A 257 12.58 -6.88 0.00
N ALA A 258 11.91 -7.90 -0.53
CA ALA A 258 10.59 -7.86 -1.14
C ALA A 258 9.75 -8.98 -0.53
N SER A 259 9.39 -8.83 0.75
CA SER A 259 8.86 -9.94 1.56
C SER A 259 7.80 -9.53 2.60
N GLY A 260 7.12 -8.39 2.39
CA GLY A 260 6.03 -7.94 3.28
C GLY A 260 6.49 -7.85 4.75
N GLY A 261 5.67 -8.31 5.70
CA GLY A 261 5.96 -8.32 7.12
C GLY A 261 7.20 -9.14 7.52
N THR A 262 7.62 -10.12 6.71
CA THR A 262 8.89 -10.85 6.89
C THR A 262 10.09 -9.90 6.83
N GLY A 263 9.98 -8.80 6.09
CA GLY A 263 10.99 -7.77 5.96
C GLY A 263 11.37 -7.07 7.26
N ALA A 264 10.47 -7.02 8.25
CA ALA A 264 10.79 -6.48 9.58
C ALA A 264 11.98 -7.24 10.21
N GLY A 265 12.04 -8.57 10.00
CA GLY A 265 13.16 -9.39 10.43
C GLY A 265 14.47 -9.07 9.71
N VAL A 266 14.41 -8.76 8.40
CA VAL A 266 15.57 -8.34 7.60
C VAL A 266 16.13 -7.02 8.12
N ILE A 267 15.25 -6.03 8.33
CA ILE A 267 15.61 -4.71 8.88
C ILE A 267 16.26 -4.85 10.26
N ALA A 268 15.64 -5.64 11.16
CA ALA A 268 16.17 -5.90 12.50
C ALA A 268 17.56 -6.59 12.47
N ALA A 269 17.76 -7.56 11.56
CA ALA A 269 19.05 -8.21 11.37
C ALA A 269 20.13 -7.23 10.90
N CYS A 270 19.84 -6.43 9.90
CA CYS A 270 20.74 -5.41 9.38
C CYS A 270 21.13 -4.42 10.47
N ALA A 271 20.15 -3.89 11.21
CA ALA A 271 20.39 -2.97 12.32
C ALA A 271 21.28 -3.59 13.41
N SER A 272 21.02 -4.85 13.80
CA SER A 272 21.80 -5.55 14.84
C SER A 272 23.27 -5.77 14.45
N LYS A 273 23.58 -5.74 13.17
CA LYS A 273 24.93 -5.97 12.62
C LYS A 273 25.54 -4.70 12.00
N SER A 274 24.92 -3.53 12.20
CA SER A 274 25.36 -2.25 11.64
C SER A 274 25.53 -2.35 10.11
N LYS A 275 24.58 -3.01 9.43
CA LYS A 275 24.47 -3.15 7.99
C LYS A 275 23.24 -2.39 7.50
N TYR A 276 23.20 -2.06 6.21
CA TYR A 276 22.07 -1.34 5.65
C TYR A 276 20.97 -2.27 5.16
N ALA A 277 19.73 -1.90 5.44
CA ALA A 277 18.55 -2.49 4.84
C ALA A 277 18.00 -1.56 3.76
N ILE A 278 17.37 -2.13 2.76
CA ILE A 278 16.49 -1.43 1.82
C ILE A 278 15.09 -2.02 1.99
N GLY A 279 14.13 -1.14 2.28
CA GLY A 279 12.73 -1.49 2.47
C GLY A 279 11.96 -1.61 1.16
N VAL A 280 10.66 -1.93 1.25
CA VAL A 280 9.77 -2.14 0.10
C VAL A 280 8.37 -1.59 0.36
N ASP A 281 7.64 -1.31 -0.71
CA ASP A 281 6.27 -0.82 -0.79
C ASP A 281 6.10 0.59 -0.19
N SER A 282 6.27 0.70 1.11
CA SER A 282 6.18 1.94 1.88
C SER A 282 7.56 2.45 2.30
N ASP A 283 7.66 3.72 2.70
CA ASP A 283 8.88 4.23 3.33
C ASP A 283 9.02 3.68 4.76
N GLN A 284 9.66 2.53 4.88
CA GLN A 284 9.79 1.82 6.14
C GLN A 284 10.68 2.54 7.17
N SER A 285 11.43 3.57 6.76
CA SER A 285 12.15 4.41 7.72
C SER A 285 11.22 5.29 8.58
N LEU A 286 9.98 5.52 8.15
CA LEU A 286 8.98 6.28 8.89
C LEU A 286 8.37 5.46 10.03
N THR A 287 8.19 4.16 9.83
CA THR A 287 7.53 3.24 10.77
C THR A 287 8.52 2.47 11.64
N ALA A 288 9.75 2.26 11.19
CA ALA A 288 10.78 1.56 11.93
C ALA A 288 11.15 2.27 13.25
N SER A 289 11.58 1.49 14.24
CA SER A 289 12.08 2.02 15.50
C SER A 289 13.30 2.95 15.30
N PRO A 290 13.55 3.91 16.21
CA PRO A 290 14.73 4.78 16.10
C PRO A 290 16.07 4.03 16.02
N ALA A 291 16.16 2.84 16.60
CA ALA A 291 17.34 2.01 16.55
C ALA A 291 17.57 1.38 15.17
N GLU A 292 16.50 1.04 14.46
CA GLU A 292 16.53 0.40 13.14
C GLU A 292 16.58 1.39 12.00
N ARG A 293 15.81 2.50 12.09
CA ARG A 293 15.67 3.47 10.98
C ARG A 293 16.98 4.07 10.49
N LYS A 294 17.96 4.24 11.37
CA LYS A 294 19.31 4.72 11.02
C LYS A 294 20.10 3.74 10.14
N TRP A 295 19.61 2.53 9.95
CA TRP A 295 20.19 1.50 9.09
C TRP A 295 19.35 1.24 7.83
N ILE A 296 18.22 1.94 7.65
CA ILE A 296 17.43 1.86 6.42
C ILE A 296 17.98 2.89 5.44
N LEU A 297 18.66 2.41 4.40
CA LEU A 297 19.27 3.25 3.37
C LEU A 297 18.21 4.00 2.57
N THR A 298 17.20 3.28 2.12
CA THR A 298 16.01 3.76 1.39
C THR A 298 14.95 2.66 1.41
N SER A 299 13.80 2.90 0.77
CA SER A 299 12.79 1.88 0.45
C SER A 299 12.44 2.01 -1.03
N MET A 300 12.25 0.89 -1.72
CA MET A 300 11.60 0.89 -3.02
C MET A 300 10.09 1.13 -2.80
N LEU A 301 9.61 2.25 -3.27
CA LEU A 301 8.22 2.64 -3.09
C LEU A 301 7.36 2.02 -4.21
N LYS A 302 6.37 1.25 -3.80
CA LYS A 302 5.29 0.75 -4.65
C LYS A 302 4.01 1.41 -4.19
N ARG A 303 3.54 2.39 -4.97
CA ARG A 303 2.47 3.31 -4.60
C ARG A 303 1.09 2.65 -4.71
N VAL A 304 0.91 1.56 -3.94
CA VAL A 304 -0.39 0.89 -3.78
C VAL A 304 -1.41 1.85 -3.21
N ASP A 305 -0.97 2.74 -2.31
CA ASP A 305 -1.78 3.84 -1.77
C ASP A 305 -2.41 4.69 -2.87
N ASN A 306 -1.62 5.13 -3.85
CA ASN A 306 -2.14 5.92 -4.98
C ASN A 306 -3.08 5.10 -5.87
N ALA A 307 -2.73 3.85 -6.17
CA ALA A 307 -3.56 2.99 -7.02
C ALA A 307 -4.94 2.72 -6.39
N VAL A 308 -4.97 2.38 -5.10
CA VAL A 308 -6.22 2.17 -4.34
C VAL A 308 -7.03 3.47 -4.27
N HIS A 309 -6.41 4.59 -3.90
CA HIS A 309 -7.07 5.89 -3.83
C HIS A 309 -7.69 6.29 -5.17
N GLN A 310 -6.93 6.19 -6.28
CA GLN A 310 -7.41 6.54 -7.62
C GLN A 310 -8.54 5.61 -8.09
N THR A 311 -8.47 4.33 -7.77
CA THR A 311 -9.53 3.35 -8.10
C THR A 311 -10.81 3.69 -7.38
N ILE A 312 -10.77 3.98 -6.07
CA ILE A 312 -11.94 4.39 -5.29
C ILE A 312 -12.51 5.69 -5.85
N LYS A 313 -11.66 6.68 -6.12
CA LYS A 313 -12.09 7.95 -6.68
C LYS A 313 -12.77 7.78 -8.04
N SER A 314 -12.17 7.02 -8.94
CA SER A 314 -12.76 6.77 -10.27
C SER A 314 -14.09 6.03 -10.19
N TYR A 315 -14.27 5.12 -9.21
CA TYR A 315 -15.53 4.46 -8.95
C TYR A 315 -16.61 5.44 -8.46
N VAL A 316 -16.28 6.30 -7.49
CA VAL A 316 -17.21 7.30 -6.96
C VAL A 316 -17.59 8.32 -8.03
N ASP A 317 -16.66 8.71 -8.90
CA ASP A 317 -16.87 9.65 -10.01
C ASP A 317 -17.58 8.97 -11.22
N GLY A 318 -17.86 7.68 -11.18
CA GLY A 318 -18.51 6.93 -12.27
C GLY A 318 -17.64 6.74 -13.51
N THR A 319 -16.32 6.86 -13.37
CA THR A 319 -15.34 6.78 -14.47
C THR A 319 -14.50 5.49 -14.44
N ALA A 320 -14.69 4.64 -13.43
CA ALA A 320 -13.99 3.37 -13.32
C ALA A 320 -14.23 2.48 -14.54
N LYS A 321 -13.17 1.89 -15.06
CA LYS A 321 -13.22 1.01 -16.24
C LYS A 321 -12.43 -0.25 -15.95
N GLY A 322 -13.02 -1.40 -16.29
CA GLY A 322 -12.32 -2.68 -16.25
C GLY A 322 -11.10 -2.72 -17.19
N GLY A 323 -10.24 -3.65 -16.93
CA GLY A 323 -9.01 -3.84 -17.68
C GLY A 323 -7.74 -3.71 -16.85
N VAL A 324 -6.60 -3.74 -17.51
CA VAL A 324 -5.28 -3.63 -16.87
C VAL A 324 -4.87 -2.18 -16.73
N GLN A 325 -4.48 -1.79 -15.53
CA GLN A 325 -3.85 -0.50 -15.22
C GLN A 325 -2.45 -0.77 -14.68
N THR A 326 -1.42 -0.24 -15.35
CA THR A 326 -0.03 -0.50 -14.99
C THR A 326 0.64 0.78 -14.48
N PHE A 327 1.28 0.68 -13.32
CA PHE A 327 1.92 1.76 -12.61
C PHE A 327 3.45 1.55 -12.57
N GLY A 328 4.19 2.37 -13.28
CA GLY A 328 5.65 2.40 -13.29
C GLY A 328 6.20 3.73 -12.79
N LEU A 329 7.48 3.99 -13.05
CA LEU A 329 8.13 5.27 -12.76
C LEU A 329 7.47 6.42 -13.52
N LYS A 330 7.10 6.19 -14.77
CA LYS A 330 6.44 7.19 -15.64
C LYS A 330 5.07 7.60 -15.10
N GLU A 331 4.31 6.66 -14.58
CA GLU A 331 2.96 6.84 -14.03
C GLU A 331 3.00 7.29 -12.55
N GLY A 332 4.19 7.44 -11.94
CA GLY A 332 4.34 7.78 -10.52
C GLY A 332 3.88 6.68 -9.55
N GLY A 333 3.78 5.44 -10.04
CA GLY A 333 3.40 4.28 -9.24
C GLY A 333 4.57 3.59 -8.56
N ILE A 334 5.78 3.92 -8.97
CA ILE A 334 7.03 3.37 -8.44
C ILE A 334 7.99 4.52 -8.15
N ASP A 335 8.76 4.43 -7.07
CA ASP A 335 9.81 5.41 -6.72
C ASP A 335 10.81 4.81 -5.73
N TYR A 336 11.70 5.64 -5.18
CA TYR A 336 12.52 5.34 -4.01
C TYR A 336 12.32 6.38 -2.91
N ALA A 337 12.48 5.99 -1.66
CA ALA A 337 12.24 6.86 -0.52
C ALA A 337 13.45 7.76 -0.21
N GLN A 338 13.17 9.07 -0.03
CA GLN A 338 14.12 10.03 0.50
C GLN A 338 13.43 10.94 1.52
N ASN A 339 13.95 10.99 2.75
CA ASN A 339 13.40 11.82 3.82
C ASN A 339 14.50 12.27 4.80
N GLN A 340 14.09 12.92 5.91
CA GLN A 340 15.00 13.41 6.93
C GLN A 340 15.83 12.35 7.64
N TYR A 341 15.42 11.08 7.63
CA TYR A 341 16.11 9.99 8.34
C TYR A 341 17.19 9.33 7.50
N ASN A 342 17.01 9.29 6.17
CA ASN A 342 17.93 8.61 5.27
C ASN A 342 18.75 9.55 4.36
N LYS A 343 18.44 10.84 4.33
CA LYS A 343 19.16 11.84 3.51
C LYS A 343 20.68 11.81 3.72
N GLN A 344 21.15 11.71 4.96
CA GLN A 344 22.58 11.63 5.26
C GLN A 344 23.18 10.27 4.84
N LEU A 345 22.42 9.19 4.95
CA LEU A 345 22.85 7.86 4.52
C LEU A 345 23.01 7.78 3.01
N LEU A 346 22.11 8.40 2.28
CA LEU A 346 22.13 8.45 0.83
C LEU A 346 23.26 9.35 0.30
N GLY A 347 23.52 10.48 0.96
CA GLY A 347 24.54 11.44 0.47
C GLY A 347 24.24 11.88 -0.95
N ASP A 348 25.18 11.67 -1.90
CA ASP A 348 25.06 12.06 -3.31
C ASP A 348 24.35 11.01 -4.19
N ILE A 349 23.98 9.85 -3.63
CA ILE A 349 23.30 8.76 -4.35
C ILE A 349 22.05 9.24 -5.10
N PRO A 350 21.16 10.10 -4.53
CA PRO A 350 19.94 10.58 -5.19
C PRO A 350 20.21 11.20 -6.57
N THR A 351 21.32 11.94 -6.75
CA THR A 351 21.66 12.53 -8.05
C THR A 351 21.74 11.47 -9.16
N THR A 352 22.38 10.33 -8.85
CA THR A 352 22.47 9.22 -9.80
C THR A 352 21.10 8.54 -10.00
N LEU A 353 20.35 8.32 -8.89
CA LEU A 353 19.04 7.65 -8.97
C LEU A 353 18.04 8.47 -9.78
N ASP A 354 18.04 9.80 -9.65
CA ASP A 354 17.12 10.68 -10.37
C ASP A 354 17.43 10.69 -11.89
N GLN A 355 18.71 10.60 -12.28
CA GLN A 355 19.11 10.41 -13.67
C GLN A 355 18.62 9.06 -14.21
N LEU A 356 18.87 7.98 -13.47
CA LEU A 356 18.42 6.63 -13.86
C LEU A 356 16.89 6.56 -13.95
N LYS A 357 16.18 7.19 -13.02
CA LYS A 357 14.72 7.30 -13.03
C LYS A 357 14.22 7.95 -14.33
N GLN A 358 14.83 9.05 -14.75
CA GLN A 358 14.48 9.73 -16.01
C GLN A 358 14.76 8.83 -17.23
N GLN A 359 15.90 8.16 -17.26
CA GLN A 359 16.28 7.26 -18.36
C GLN A 359 15.35 6.04 -18.47
N ILE A 360 14.94 5.46 -17.33
CA ILE A 360 13.99 4.34 -17.32
C ILE A 360 12.60 4.83 -17.75
N ALA A 361 12.10 5.93 -17.17
CA ALA A 361 10.80 6.49 -17.51
C ALA A 361 10.72 6.96 -18.98
N GLY A 362 11.85 7.43 -19.53
CA GLY A 362 12.00 7.78 -20.94
C GLY A 362 12.20 6.59 -21.89
N GLY A 363 12.42 5.37 -21.36
CA GLY A 363 12.61 4.15 -22.14
C GLY A 363 14.03 3.95 -22.69
N GLU A 364 14.99 4.78 -22.28
CA GLU A 364 16.42 4.63 -22.64
C GLU A 364 17.01 3.38 -21.97
N ILE A 365 16.65 3.13 -20.72
CA ILE A 365 16.99 1.91 -19.99
C ILE A 365 15.76 1.02 -19.91
N LYS A 366 15.87 -0.18 -20.46
CA LYS A 366 14.84 -1.23 -20.35
C LYS A 366 15.25 -2.18 -19.22
N VAL A 367 14.50 -2.16 -18.13
CA VAL A 367 14.77 -3.01 -16.99
C VAL A 367 14.13 -4.38 -17.21
N PRO A 368 14.89 -5.49 -17.06
CA PRO A 368 14.32 -6.83 -17.19
C PRO A 368 13.35 -7.13 -16.05
N ASP A 369 12.29 -7.85 -16.35
CA ASP A 369 11.26 -8.33 -15.39
C ASP A 369 11.50 -9.77 -14.93
N LYS A 370 12.56 -10.42 -15.44
CA LYS A 370 13.00 -11.77 -15.05
C LYS A 370 14.50 -11.76 -14.77
N PRO A 371 14.94 -12.50 -13.73
CA PRO A 371 16.37 -12.65 -13.46
C PRO A 371 17.10 -13.19 -14.68
N GLN A 372 18.25 -12.61 -14.99
CA GLN A 372 19.10 -13.07 -16.08
C GLN A 372 20.01 -14.17 -15.56
N ALA A 373 20.16 -15.25 -16.35
CA ALA A 373 21.05 -16.38 -16.04
C ALA A 373 22.53 -15.97 -16.00
#